data_3cff594fb59e3711a5c04b8ff851e551
#
_entry.id   3cff594fb59e3711a5c04b8ff851e551
#
_cell.length_a   1.000
_cell.length_b   1.000
_cell.length_c   1.000
_cell.angle_alpha   90.00
_cell.angle_beta   90.00
_cell.angle_gamma   90.00
#
_symmetry.space_group_name_H-M   'P 1'
#
loop_
_entity.id
_entity.type
_entity.pdbx_description
1 polymer ?
#
loop_
_entity_poly.entity_id
_entity_poly.type
_entity_poly.pdbx_seq_one_letter_code
_entity_poly.pdbx_strand_id
1 'polypeptide(L)'
;MADTDTDQGPRVLVVDDEREVADAYALRLRGECAVETAYGGQEALSTVEDQLVDIVLLDRHMPDISGDEVLETLDEQEFEGRVVMVTAIDPGFDVLDLPFDDYLCKPVDRADIRSVVDHQRRVLAYETLGEYFSAKSTETVLASQTSREQRENHEEFAVVRERANRLERRTRRLLDDETVLAEFADIDRDGR
;
A
#
# COMPACT_ATOMS: atom_id res chain seq x y z
N MET A 1 -24.57 1.26 15.55
CA MET A 1 -24.53 1.79 14.19
C MET A 1 -23.14 1.47 13.73
N ALA A 2 -22.97 0.40 12.98
CA ALA A 2 -21.65 -0.13 12.59
C ALA A 2 -21.11 0.74 11.46
N ASP A 3 -19.87 1.21 11.63
CA ASP A 3 -19.08 1.83 10.57
C ASP A 3 -18.82 0.78 9.47
N THR A 4 -19.66 0.81 8.43
CA THR A 4 -19.57 -0.09 7.28
C THR A 4 -18.82 0.53 6.10
N ASP A 5 -18.12 1.66 6.31
CA ASP A 5 -17.51 2.43 5.21
C ASP A 5 -15.97 2.51 5.25
N THR A 6 -15.31 1.81 6.17
CA THR A 6 -13.85 1.94 6.39
C THR A 6 -13.02 0.90 5.65
N ASP A 7 -13.63 -0.04 4.95
CA ASP A 7 -12.90 -1.16 4.30
C ASP A 7 -12.75 -1.01 2.78
N GLN A 8 -13.23 0.07 2.19
CA GLN A 8 -13.06 0.39 0.77
C GLN A 8 -12.00 1.49 0.57
N GLY A 9 -11.13 1.28 -0.42
CA GLY A 9 -10.08 2.22 -0.77
C GLY A 9 -8.74 1.98 -0.05
N PRO A 10 -7.70 2.75 -0.41
CA PRO A 10 -6.38 2.61 0.17
C PRO A 10 -6.34 3.09 1.62
N ARG A 11 -5.41 2.54 2.39
CA ARG A 11 -5.06 3.02 3.73
C ARG A 11 -3.86 3.94 3.61
N VAL A 12 -4.07 5.21 3.94
CA VAL A 12 -3.09 6.28 3.78
C VAL A 12 -2.61 6.74 5.15
N LEU A 13 -1.30 6.77 5.33
CA LEU A 13 -0.66 7.41 6.48
C LEU A 13 -0.11 8.77 6.06
N VAL A 14 -0.52 9.82 6.74
CA VAL A 14 -0.02 11.17 6.54
C VAL A 14 0.97 11.48 7.66
N VAL A 15 2.21 11.80 7.31
CA VAL A 15 3.32 12.04 8.24
C VAL A 15 3.84 13.45 8.08
N ASP A 16 3.71 14.28 9.11
CA ASP A 16 4.18 15.66 9.15
C ASP A 16 4.28 16.09 10.61
N ASP A 17 5.39 16.69 11.03
CA ASP A 17 5.58 17.14 12.42
C ASP A 17 4.70 18.35 12.76
N GLU A 18 4.27 19.11 11.75
CA GLU A 18 3.27 20.16 11.90
C GLU A 18 1.86 19.53 11.91
N ARG A 19 1.31 19.30 13.12
CA ARG A 19 -0.02 18.66 13.32
C ARG A 19 -1.12 19.28 12.46
N GLU A 20 -1.14 20.60 12.32
CA GLU A 20 -2.14 21.32 11.53
C GLU A 20 -2.04 20.96 10.04
N VAL A 21 -0.83 20.70 9.54
CA VAL A 21 -0.58 20.29 8.15
C VAL A 21 -1.03 18.84 7.94
N ALA A 22 -0.58 17.92 8.80
CA ALA A 22 -0.99 16.51 8.75
C ALA A 22 -2.51 16.35 8.79
N ASP A 23 -3.18 17.01 9.76
CA ASP A 23 -4.63 16.98 9.92
C ASP A 23 -5.37 17.59 8.72
N ALA A 24 -4.83 18.67 8.14
CA ALA A 24 -5.40 19.29 6.94
C ALA A 24 -5.33 18.35 5.73
N TYR A 25 -4.23 17.63 5.53
CA TYR A 25 -4.10 16.65 4.45
C TYR A 25 -5.01 15.44 4.69
N ALA A 26 -5.05 14.92 5.91
CA ALA A 26 -5.97 13.85 6.27
C ALA A 26 -7.44 14.24 6.02
N LEU A 27 -7.83 15.46 6.37
CA LEU A 27 -9.19 15.97 6.10
C LEU A 27 -9.52 16.03 4.60
N ARG A 28 -8.55 16.33 3.75
CA ARG A 28 -8.74 16.41 2.29
C ARG A 28 -8.99 15.05 1.64
N LEU A 29 -8.51 13.97 2.27
CA LEU A 29 -8.63 12.58 1.81
C LEU A 29 -9.84 11.85 2.40
N ARG A 30 -10.51 12.42 3.41
CA ARG A 30 -11.68 11.79 4.03
C ARG A 30 -12.79 11.50 3.02
N GLY A 31 -13.35 10.30 3.14
CA GLY A 31 -14.42 9.79 2.28
C GLY A 31 -13.94 9.10 1.00
N GLU A 32 -12.63 9.05 0.75
CA GLU A 32 -12.03 8.35 -0.39
C GLU A 32 -11.10 7.21 0.04
N CYS A 33 -10.53 7.34 1.23
CA CYS A 33 -9.63 6.36 1.80
C CYS A 33 -9.70 6.36 3.33
N ALA A 34 -9.20 5.29 3.95
CA ALA A 34 -8.94 5.27 5.38
C ALA A 34 -7.63 6.03 5.62
N VAL A 35 -7.68 7.07 6.48
CA VAL A 35 -6.53 7.95 6.71
C VAL A 35 -6.17 7.97 8.18
N GLU A 36 -4.88 7.76 8.44
CA GLU A 36 -4.26 7.97 9.75
C GLU A 36 -3.20 9.06 9.65
N THR A 37 -2.84 9.66 10.79
CA THR A 37 -1.82 10.69 10.90
C THR A 37 -0.75 10.27 11.89
N ALA A 38 0.52 10.55 11.56
CA ALA A 38 1.66 10.47 12.46
C ALA A 38 2.36 11.83 12.50
N TYR A 39 2.78 12.25 13.68
CA TYR A 39 3.33 13.58 13.89
C TYR A 39 4.85 13.55 14.08
N GLY A 40 5.52 12.63 13.41
CA GLY A 40 6.96 12.46 13.40
C GLY A 40 7.38 11.07 12.94
N GLY A 41 8.67 10.93 12.62
CA GLY A 41 9.22 9.71 12.01
C GLY A 41 9.06 8.46 12.89
N GLN A 42 9.26 8.57 14.22
CA GLN A 42 9.11 7.42 15.12
C GLN A 42 7.67 6.91 15.17
N GLU A 43 6.68 7.81 15.20
CA GLU A 43 5.27 7.44 15.19
C GLU A 43 4.88 6.81 13.85
N ALA A 44 5.42 7.34 12.74
CA ALA A 44 5.21 6.80 11.40
C ALA A 44 5.70 5.34 11.30
N LEU A 45 6.93 5.06 11.70
CA LEU A 45 7.51 3.71 11.70
C LEU A 45 6.69 2.74 12.56
N SER A 46 6.33 3.15 13.78
CA SER A 46 5.49 2.33 14.66
C SER A 46 4.12 2.03 14.05
N THR A 47 3.50 3.01 13.39
CA THR A 47 2.21 2.82 12.72
C THR A 47 2.29 1.81 11.59
N VAL A 48 3.35 1.87 10.77
CA VAL A 48 3.56 0.92 9.66
C VAL A 48 3.83 -0.50 10.17
N GLU A 49 4.52 -0.65 11.32
CA GLU A 49 4.75 -1.96 11.95
C GLU A 49 3.45 -2.57 12.50
N ASP A 50 2.59 -1.75 13.10
CA ASP A 50 1.39 -2.22 13.79
C ASP A 50 0.16 -2.36 12.88
N GLN A 51 0.14 -1.68 11.72
CA GLN A 51 -1.04 -1.54 10.89
C GLN A 51 -0.73 -1.75 9.42
N LEU A 52 -1.76 -2.14 8.65
CA LEU A 52 -1.67 -2.18 7.20
C LEU A 52 -1.74 -0.76 6.64
N VAL A 53 -0.67 -0.30 6.01
CA VAL A 53 -0.58 0.96 5.28
C VAL A 53 -0.31 0.65 3.81
N ASP A 54 -1.03 1.33 2.91
CA ASP A 54 -0.84 1.18 1.46
C ASP A 54 -0.03 2.33 0.87
N ILE A 55 -0.25 3.55 1.36
CA ILE A 55 0.42 4.76 0.86
C ILE A 55 0.85 5.60 2.07
N VAL A 56 2.08 6.03 2.08
CA VAL A 56 2.62 7.00 3.05
C VAL A 56 2.82 8.33 2.34
N LEU A 57 2.21 9.40 2.84
CA LEU A 57 2.52 10.78 2.47
C LEU A 57 3.47 11.32 3.53
N LEU A 58 4.73 11.54 3.17
CA LEU A 58 5.83 11.74 4.11
C LEU A 58 6.46 13.11 3.95
N ASP A 59 6.39 13.95 4.98
CA ASP A 59 7.19 15.15 5.01
C ASP A 59 8.68 14.83 5.14
N ARG A 60 9.50 15.53 4.39
CA ARG A 60 10.94 15.31 4.37
C ARG A 60 11.65 15.84 5.60
N HIS A 61 11.19 17.02 6.09
CA HIS A 61 11.91 17.77 7.11
C HIS A 61 11.20 17.72 8.46
N MET A 62 11.43 16.67 9.19
CA MET A 62 10.92 16.50 10.55
C MET A 62 12.05 16.50 11.56
N PRO A 63 11.82 16.96 12.82
CA PRO A 63 12.78 16.85 13.89
C PRO A 63 12.98 15.37 14.31
N ASP A 64 14.10 15.08 14.94
CA ASP A 64 14.51 13.79 15.49
C ASP A 64 14.79 12.73 14.40
N ILE A 65 13.77 12.21 13.71
CA ILE A 65 13.89 11.29 12.59
C ILE A 65 13.32 11.98 11.33
N SER A 66 14.19 12.28 10.38
CA SER A 66 13.83 12.91 9.12
C SER A 66 13.02 11.98 8.22
N GLY A 67 12.31 12.56 7.24
CA GLY A 67 11.60 11.78 6.23
C GLY A 67 12.53 10.88 5.41
N ASP A 68 13.76 11.34 5.13
CA ASP A 68 14.75 10.53 4.42
C ASP A 68 15.14 9.27 5.25
N GLU A 69 15.33 9.41 6.57
CA GLU A 69 15.62 8.27 7.47
C GLU A 69 14.41 7.33 7.64
N VAL A 70 13.19 7.86 7.65
CA VAL A 70 11.97 7.03 7.63
C VAL A 70 11.90 6.22 6.34
N LEU A 71 12.12 6.87 5.20
CA LEU A 71 12.09 6.25 3.88
C LEU A 71 13.12 5.12 3.75
N GLU A 72 14.38 5.37 4.17
CA GLU A 72 15.43 4.34 4.20
C GLU A 72 15.05 3.16 5.10
N THR A 73 14.47 3.42 6.26
CA THR A 73 14.03 2.37 7.19
C THR A 73 12.89 1.53 6.58
N LEU A 74 11.94 2.16 5.89
CA LEU A 74 10.85 1.46 5.20
C LEU A 74 11.37 0.58 4.06
N ASP A 75 12.37 1.05 3.31
CA ASP A 75 13.03 0.28 2.24
C ASP A 75 13.79 -0.93 2.82
N GLU A 76 14.56 -0.75 3.89
CA GLU A 76 15.25 -1.84 4.59
C GLU A 76 14.29 -2.90 5.16
N GLN A 77 13.09 -2.49 5.56
CA GLN A 77 12.03 -3.38 6.06
C GLN A 77 11.19 -4.03 4.93
N GLU A 78 11.54 -3.79 3.67
CA GLU A 78 10.78 -4.28 2.50
C GLU A 78 9.29 -3.87 2.56
N PHE A 79 9.02 -2.61 2.88
CA PHE A 79 7.65 -2.09 2.97
C PHE A 79 6.88 -2.30 1.67
N GLU A 80 5.78 -3.04 1.73
CA GLU A 80 4.98 -3.42 0.55
C GLU A 80 4.02 -2.30 0.08
N GLY A 81 4.09 -1.09 0.64
CA GLY A 81 3.30 0.08 0.25
C GLY A 81 4.05 1.02 -0.67
N ARG A 82 3.48 2.21 -0.88
CA ARG A 82 4.04 3.28 -1.72
C ARG A 82 4.37 4.50 -0.85
N VAL A 83 5.50 5.14 -1.11
CA VAL A 83 5.91 6.34 -0.37
C VAL A 83 5.96 7.56 -1.30
N VAL A 84 5.19 8.59 -0.94
CA VAL A 84 5.16 9.87 -1.62
C VAL A 84 5.79 10.93 -0.71
N MET A 85 6.89 11.52 -1.14
CA MET A 85 7.52 12.62 -0.41
C MET A 85 6.72 13.91 -0.60
N VAL A 86 6.41 14.63 0.48
CA VAL A 86 5.67 15.89 0.46
C VAL A 86 6.49 16.96 1.16
N THR A 87 7.13 17.87 0.43
CA THR A 87 8.12 18.78 0.99
C THR A 87 8.08 20.18 0.38
N ALA A 88 8.61 21.17 1.12
CA ALA A 88 8.71 22.56 0.67
C ALA A 88 9.91 22.82 -0.25
N ILE A 89 10.80 21.86 -0.42
CA ILE A 89 12.03 22.03 -1.21
C ILE A 89 11.85 21.34 -2.56
N ASP A 90 12.17 22.06 -3.64
CA ASP A 90 12.22 21.46 -4.98
C ASP A 90 13.25 20.34 -5.01
N PRO A 91 12.94 19.21 -5.66
CA PRO A 91 13.87 18.09 -5.75
C PRO A 91 15.16 18.51 -6.46
N GLY A 92 16.25 18.44 -5.74
CA GLY A 92 17.59 18.54 -6.30
C GLY A 92 18.06 17.18 -6.83
N PHE A 93 19.32 17.09 -7.26
CA PHE A 93 19.91 15.80 -7.67
C PHE A 93 20.12 14.84 -6.50
N ASP A 94 20.05 15.32 -5.27
CA ASP A 94 20.17 14.56 -4.03
C ASP A 94 19.03 13.58 -3.77
N VAL A 95 17.90 13.78 -4.44
CA VAL A 95 16.73 12.89 -4.31
C VAL A 95 16.73 11.71 -5.29
N LEU A 96 17.64 11.67 -6.28
CA LEU A 96 17.66 10.64 -7.31
C LEU A 96 17.97 9.24 -6.79
N ASP A 97 18.69 9.15 -5.67
CA ASP A 97 19.11 7.90 -5.05
C ASP A 97 18.15 7.45 -3.93
N LEU A 98 17.12 8.24 -3.61
CA LEU A 98 16.16 7.90 -2.56
C LEU A 98 15.06 6.97 -3.09
N PRO A 99 14.66 5.93 -2.33
CA PRO A 99 13.70 4.90 -2.77
C PRO A 99 12.23 5.32 -2.57
N PHE A 100 11.85 6.53 -3.01
CA PHE A 100 10.45 6.97 -3.00
C PHE A 100 9.76 6.72 -4.35
N ASP A 101 8.44 6.70 -4.32
CA ASP A 101 7.60 6.39 -5.49
C ASP A 101 7.11 7.63 -6.22
N ASP A 102 6.92 8.74 -5.50
CA ASP A 102 6.46 10.01 -6.06
C ASP A 102 6.84 11.18 -5.16
N TYR A 103 6.67 12.39 -5.67
CA TYR A 103 7.12 13.60 -4.99
C TYR A 103 6.15 14.76 -5.21
N LEU A 104 5.75 15.42 -4.13
CA LEU A 104 4.91 16.63 -4.15
C LEU A 104 5.63 17.82 -3.50
N CYS A 105 5.66 18.94 -4.21
CA CYS A 105 6.18 20.20 -3.67
C CYS A 105 5.08 20.98 -2.95
N LYS A 106 5.31 21.36 -1.67
CA LYS A 106 4.43 22.27 -0.92
C LYS A 106 4.49 23.67 -1.55
N PRO A 107 3.41 24.44 -1.66
CA PRO A 107 2.08 24.14 -1.10
C PRO A 107 1.28 23.14 -1.95
N VAL A 108 0.69 22.13 -1.32
CA VAL A 108 -0.11 21.09 -1.97
C VAL A 108 -1.59 21.43 -1.78
N ASP A 109 -2.35 21.46 -2.86
CA ASP A 109 -3.79 21.66 -2.77
C ASP A 109 -4.55 20.32 -2.62
N ARG A 110 -5.90 20.39 -2.56
CA ARG A 110 -6.73 19.19 -2.43
C ARG A 110 -6.68 18.31 -3.69
N ALA A 111 -6.59 18.93 -4.86
CA ALA A 111 -6.59 18.20 -6.12
C ALA A 111 -5.27 17.44 -6.31
N ASP A 112 -4.15 18.07 -5.95
CA ASP A 112 -2.81 17.46 -6.03
C ASP A 112 -2.72 16.21 -5.15
N ILE A 113 -3.12 16.33 -3.87
CA ILE A 113 -3.00 15.23 -2.91
C ILE A 113 -3.90 14.05 -3.27
N ARG A 114 -5.12 14.32 -3.79
CA ARG A 114 -6.03 13.29 -4.26
C ARG A 114 -5.52 12.62 -5.53
N SER A 115 -4.96 13.40 -6.46
CA SER A 115 -4.43 12.90 -7.72
C SER A 115 -3.25 11.95 -7.49
N VAL A 116 -2.31 12.32 -6.61
CA VAL A 116 -1.16 11.46 -6.31
C VAL A 116 -1.59 10.18 -5.58
N VAL A 117 -2.49 10.28 -4.61
CA VAL A 117 -3.00 9.10 -3.89
C VAL A 117 -3.74 8.16 -4.83
N ASP A 118 -4.60 8.67 -5.72
CA ASP A 118 -5.29 7.85 -6.71
C ASP A 118 -4.33 7.22 -7.74
N HIS A 119 -3.30 7.96 -8.14
CA HIS A 119 -2.25 7.42 -9.02
C HIS A 119 -1.50 6.28 -8.34
N GLN A 120 -0.99 6.49 -7.13
CA GLN A 120 -0.23 5.48 -6.40
C GLN A 120 -1.08 4.27 -6.01
N ARG A 121 -2.35 4.48 -5.67
CA ARG A 121 -3.33 3.41 -5.46
C ARG A 121 -3.44 2.49 -6.69
N ARG A 122 -3.55 3.07 -7.88
CA ARG A 122 -3.65 2.28 -9.14
C ARG A 122 -2.37 1.50 -9.42
N VAL A 123 -1.21 2.13 -9.26
CA VAL A 123 0.08 1.43 -9.44
C VAL A 123 0.16 0.24 -8.50
N LEU A 124 -0.07 0.47 -7.21
CA LEU A 124 -0.06 -0.58 -6.18
C LEU A 124 -1.09 -1.68 -6.45
N ALA A 125 -2.28 -1.32 -6.94
CA ALA A 125 -3.31 -2.30 -7.30
C ALA A 125 -2.84 -3.26 -8.40
N TYR A 126 -2.19 -2.76 -9.44
CA TYR A 126 -1.67 -3.59 -10.52
C TYR A 126 -0.48 -4.44 -10.11
N GLU A 127 0.42 -3.92 -9.28
CA GLU A 127 1.53 -4.68 -8.69
C GLU A 127 1.01 -5.84 -7.83
N THR A 128 0.10 -5.54 -6.90
CA THR A 128 -0.54 -6.53 -6.02
C THR A 128 -1.33 -7.59 -6.82
N LEU A 129 -2.00 -7.17 -7.91
CA LEU A 129 -2.70 -8.09 -8.82
C LEU A 129 -1.74 -9.07 -9.48
N GLY A 130 -0.59 -8.60 -9.98
CA GLY A 130 0.44 -9.46 -10.56
C GLY A 130 0.98 -10.50 -9.57
N GLU A 131 1.25 -10.07 -8.34
CA GLU A 131 1.67 -10.97 -7.26
C GLU A 131 0.57 -11.99 -6.89
N TYR A 132 -0.69 -11.56 -6.83
CA TYR A 132 -1.82 -12.45 -6.60
C TYR A 132 -1.88 -13.58 -7.62
N PHE A 133 -1.77 -13.25 -8.92
CA PHE A 133 -1.80 -14.28 -9.97
C PHE A 133 -0.60 -15.22 -9.88
N SER A 134 0.57 -14.72 -9.57
CA SER A 134 1.76 -15.55 -9.35
C SER A 134 1.55 -16.53 -8.19
N ALA A 135 1.05 -16.05 -7.06
CA ALA A 135 0.77 -16.88 -5.89
C ALA A 135 -0.36 -17.90 -6.18
N LYS A 136 -1.40 -17.48 -6.90
CA LYS A 136 -2.54 -18.34 -7.27
C LYS A 136 -2.14 -19.44 -8.24
N SER A 137 -1.31 -19.12 -9.22
CA SER A 137 -0.75 -20.12 -10.15
C SER A 137 0.09 -21.16 -9.41
N THR A 138 0.93 -20.73 -8.47
CA THR A 138 1.72 -21.62 -7.62
C THR A 138 0.83 -22.53 -6.78
N GLU A 139 -0.21 -22.00 -6.14
CA GLU A 139 -1.21 -22.78 -5.39
C GLU A 139 -1.87 -23.85 -6.27
N THR A 140 -2.29 -23.45 -7.49
CA THR A 140 -2.96 -24.35 -8.45
C THR A 140 -2.05 -25.48 -8.89
N VAL A 141 -0.79 -25.19 -9.22
CA VAL A 141 0.20 -26.22 -9.62
C VAL A 141 0.43 -27.21 -8.47
N LEU A 142 0.67 -26.72 -7.26
CA LEU A 142 0.85 -27.56 -6.08
C LEU A 142 -0.39 -28.41 -5.80
N ALA A 143 -1.58 -27.82 -5.92
CA ALA A 143 -2.84 -28.53 -5.73
C ALA A 143 -3.07 -29.65 -6.76
N SER A 144 -2.59 -29.49 -7.99
CA SER A 144 -2.71 -30.53 -9.04
C SER A 144 -1.78 -31.73 -8.83
N GLN A 145 -0.66 -31.52 -8.16
CA GLN A 145 0.40 -32.52 -7.97
C GLN A 145 0.36 -33.22 -6.61
N THR A 146 -0.51 -32.77 -5.68
CA THR A 146 -0.57 -33.26 -4.32
C THR A 146 -1.98 -33.77 -3.97
N SER A 147 -2.06 -34.81 -3.13
CA SER A 147 -3.34 -35.28 -2.58
C SER A 147 -3.87 -34.30 -1.54
N ARG A 148 -5.18 -34.36 -1.23
CA ARG A 148 -5.80 -33.53 -0.20
C ARG A 148 -5.11 -33.69 1.16
N GLU A 149 -4.80 -34.91 1.55
CA GLU A 149 -4.12 -35.24 2.82
C GLU A 149 -2.70 -34.64 2.88
N GLN A 150 -1.95 -34.65 1.77
CA GLN A 150 -0.65 -34.02 1.69
C GLN A 150 -0.74 -32.50 1.86
N ARG A 151 -1.75 -31.85 1.24
CA ARG A 151 -1.94 -30.39 1.36
C ARG A 151 -2.33 -29.95 2.78
N GLU A 152 -3.15 -30.74 3.47
CA GLU A 152 -3.58 -30.46 4.85
C GLU A 152 -2.41 -30.56 5.86
N ASN A 153 -1.38 -31.35 5.53
CA ASN A 153 -0.21 -31.58 6.38
C ASN A 153 1.06 -30.80 5.97
N HIS A 154 1.03 -30.04 4.89
CA HIS A 154 2.17 -29.27 4.42
C HIS A 154 2.06 -27.78 4.81
N GLU A 155 2.94 -27.31 5.71
CA GLU A 155 2.99 -25.91 6.14
C GLU A 155 3.24 -24.96 4.96
N GLU A 156 4.12 -25.33 4.03
CA GLU A 156 4.44 -24.54 2.85
C GLU A 156 3.21 -24.28 1.95
N PHE A 157 2.32 -25.26 1.81
CA PHE A 157 1.08 -25.07 1.04
C PHE A 157 0.14 -24.09 1.74
N ALA A 158 0.06 -24.14 3.07
CA ALA A 158 -0.73 -23.20 3.85
C ALA A 158 -0.22 -21.76 3.71
N VAL A 159 1.11 -21.57 3.70
CA VAL A 159 1.76 -20.26 3.49
C VAL A 159 1.43 -19.67 2.12
N VAL A 160 1.57 -20.47 1.04
CA VAL A 160 1.25 -20.01 -0.32
C VAL A 160 -0.22 -19.60 -0.45
N ARG A 161 -1.12 -20.44 0.10
CA ARG A 161 -2.55 -20.14 0.10
C ARG A 161 -2.91 -18.90 0.89
N GLU A 162 -2.32 -18.72 2.06
CA GLU A 162 -2.57 -17.51 2.88
C GLU A 162 -2.03 -16.26 2.20
N ARG A 163 -0.85 -16.34 1.56
CA ARG A 163 -0.33 -15.25 0.73
C ARG A 163 -1.30 -14.88 -0.39
N ALA A 164 -1.79 -15.87 -1.15
CA ALA A 164 -2.76 -15.63 -2.22
C ALA A 164 -4.05 -14.97 -1.70
N ASN A 165 -4.59 -15.45 -0.57
CA ASN A 165 -5.78 -14.88 0.06
C ASN A 165 -5.55 -13.42 0.53
N ARG A 166 -4.38 -13.12 1.11
CA ARG A 166 -4.01 -11.77 1.55
C ARG A 166 -3.92 -10.81 0.36
N LEU A 167 -3.25 -11.23 -0.70
CA LEU A 167 -3.11 -10.45 -1.93
C LEU A 167 -4.46 -10.24 -2.62
N GLU A 168 -5.34 -11.24 -2.65
CA GLU A 168 -6.70 -11.08 -3.18
C GLU A 168 -7.49 -10.02 -2.42
N ARG A 169 -7.50 -10.07 -1.08
CA ARG A 169 -8.19 -9.07 -0.26
C ARG A 169 -7.64 -7.66 -0.50
N ARG A 170 -6.30 -7.52 -0.57
CA ARG A 170 -5.64 -6.24 -0.84
C ARG A 170 -5.99 -5.72 -2.22
N THR A 171 -5.92 -6.55 -3.25
CA THR A 171 -6.28 -6.18 -4.63
C THR A 171 -7.73 -5.71 -4.72
N ARG A 172 -8.69 -6.45 -4.11
CA ARG A 172 -10.10 -6.05 -4.10
C ARG A 172 -10.34 -4.69 -3.44
N ARG A 173 -9.60 -4.38 -2.40
CA ARG A 173 -9.69 -3.09 -1.71
C ARG A 173 -9.10 -1.92 -2.51
N LEU A 174 -8.04 -2.18 -3.28
CA LEU A 174 -7.34 -1.17 -4.07
C LEU A 174 -7.97 -0.93 -5.46
N LEU A 175 -8.65 -1.92 -6.04
CA LEU A 175 -9.32 -1.79 -7.34
C LEU A 175 -10.75 -1.27 -7.16
N ASP A 176 -11.13 -0.29 -8.00
CA ASP A 176 -12.51 0.19 -8.08
C ASP A 176 -13.42 -0.76 -8.88
N ASP A 177 -12.84 -1.60 -9.72
CA ASP A 177 -13.55 -2.46 -10.66
C ASP A 177 -13.29 -3.94 -10.38
N GLU A 178 -14.29 -4.60 -9.77
CA GLU A 178 -14.23 -6.05 -9.52
C GLU A 178 -14.24 -6.90 -10.79
N THR A 179 -14.58 -6.32 -11.96
CA THR A 179 -14.61 -7.05 -13.23
C THR A 179 -13.22 -7.52 -13.63
N VAL A 180 -12.17 -6.76 -13.31
CA VAL A 180 -10.78 -7.12 -13.58
C VAL A 180 -10.41 -8.45 -12.90
N LEU A 181 -10.80 -8.65 -11.64
CA LEU A 181 -10.57 -9.92 -10.94
C LEU A 181 -11.40 -11.07 -11.50
N ALA A 182 -12.63 -10.78 -11.97
CA ALA A 182 -13.52 -11.78 -12.54
C ALA A 182 -13.06 -12.26 -13.94
N GLU A 183 -12.61 -11.33 -14.79
CA GLU A 183 -12.07 -11.65 -16.12
C GLU A 183 -10.85 -12.57 -16.03
N PHE A 184 -9.98 -12.36 -15.05
CA PHE A 184 -8.82 -13.22 -14.85
C PHE A 184 -9.15 -14.56 -14.19
N ALA A 185 -10.19 -14.65 -13.37
CA ALA A 185 -10.65 -15.93 -12.81
C ALA A 185 -11.22 -16.87 -13.88
N ASP A 186 -11.69 -16.34 -15.01
CA ASP A 186 -12.19 -17.14 -16.15
C ASP A 186 -11.04 -17.68 -17.03
N ILE A 187 -9.89 -16.99 -17.09
CA ILE A 187 -8.70 -17.47 -17.83
C ILE A 187 -8.16 -18.79 -17.25
N ASP A 188 -8.27 -18.99 -15.95
CA ASP A 188 -7.83 -20.22 -15.26
C ASP A 188 -8.76 -21.43 -15.54
N ARG A 189 -9.97 -21.20 -16.06
CA ARG A 189 -10.93 -22.27 -16.39
C ARG A 189 -10.80 -22.82 -17.80
N ASP A 190 -10.30 -22.03 -18.75
CA ASP A 190 -10.15 -22.42 -20.16
C ASP A 190 -8.80 -23.08 -20.49
N GLY A 191 -7.91 -23.20 -19.52
CA GLY A 191 -6.59 -23.86 -19.65
C GLY A 191 -6.60 -25.40 -19.48
N ARG A 192 -7.68 -26.09 -19.89
CA ARG A 192 -7.73 -27.56 -20.00
C ARG A 192 -7.68 -28.04 -21.42
#